data_493dd4fcf85e6b6734b05dbd2bf2e3a7
#
_entry.id   493dd4fcf85e6b6734b05dbd2bf2e3a7
#
_cell.length_a   1.000
_cell.length_b   1.000
_cell.length_c   1.000
_cell.angle_alpha   90.00
_cell.angle_beta   90.00
_cell.angle_gamma   90.00
#
_symmetry.space_group_name_H-M   'P 1'
#
loop_
_entity.id
_entity.type
_entity.pdbx_description
1 polymer ?
#
loop_
_entity_poly.entity_id
_entity_poly.type
_entity_poly.pdbx_seq_one_letter_code
_entity_poly.pdbx_strand_id
1 'polypeptide(L)'
;MSSGKSIKTFGSMEWTGINAISLGDTSDSVFGQPHPDGEDHPVGSASQARAFIDPREVETTGKVVFAALQNGSFEVFDLGTKNPVHKCEVGKRALNAILYSAVNDLLVTGSTDGVATVFDTRQLSTPLTSFARNRASIEDLGIRGHTAEAEVVVVTEDGLPYVAGIRPDGPQVHTELIGSDCDAVRVVRVTESGAVWTAGDDGMVRKYF
;
A
#
# COMPACT_ATOMS: atom_id res chain seq x y z
N MET A 1 14.45 30.59 4.99
CA MET A 1 13.99 29.19 4.93
C MET A 1 12.58 29.16 5.52
N SER A 2 11.55 28.81 4.74
CA SER A 2 10.19 28.63 5.29
C SER A 2 10.18 27.30 6.05
N SER A 3 9.86 27.31 7.34
CA SER A 3 9.64 26.10 8.11
C SER A 3 8.41 25.38 7.55
N GLY A 4 8.57 24.12 7.11
CA GLY A 4 7.44 23.29 6.74
C GLY A 4 6.49 23.15 7.95
N LYS A 5 5.20 23.44 7.76
CA LYS A 5 4.19 23.30 8.79
C LYS A 5 3.38 22.05 8.51
N SER A 6 3.20 21.20 9.52
CA SER A 6 2.29 20.06 9.41
C SER A 6 0.87 20.58 9.19
N ILE A 7 0.23 20.10 8.12
CA ILE A 7 -1.16 20.46 7.77
C ILE A 7 -2.14 19.52 8.46
N LYS A 8 -1.84 18.21 8.44
CA LYS A 8 -2.68 17.17 9.04
C LYS A 8 -1.77 16.14 9.74
N THR A 9 -2.24 15.62 10.86
CA THR A 9 -1.55 14.58 11.63
C THR A 9 -2.54 13.46 11.94
N PHE A 10 -2.12 12.22 11.69
CA PHE A 10 -2.86 11.00 11.99
C PHE A 10 -2.00 10.14 12.92
N GLY A 11 -2.63 9.46 13.85
CA GLY A 11 -1.96 8.50 14.73
C GLY A 11 -2.58 7.12 14.60
N SER A 12 -1.76 6.08 14.70
CA SER A 12 -2.25 4.70 14.79
C SER A 12 -3.16 4.54 16.02
N MET A 13 -4.22 3.73 15.87
CA MET A 13 -5.16 3.42 16.96
C MET A 13 -4.47 2.75 18.16
N GLU A 14 -3.38 2.04 17.94
CA GLU A 14 -2.65 1.28 18.96
C GLU A 14 -1.31 1.90 19.39
N TRP A 15 -1.03 3.16 18.96
CA TRP A 15 0.23 3.85 19.27
C TRP A 15 1.48 3.07 18.83
N THR A 16 1.35 2.29 17.77
CA THR A 16 2.46 1.55 17.17
C THR A 16 3.14 2.33 16.05
N GLY A 17 4.39 2.01 15.74
CA GLY A 17 5.12 2.67 14.67
C GLY A 17 4.53 2.38 13.29
N ILE A 18 4.53 3.40 12.42
CA ILE A 18 4.17 3.29 11.00
C ILE A 18 5.48 3.17 10.21
N ASN A 19 5.64 2.09 9.46
CA ASN A 19 6.84 1.81 8.67
C ASN A 19 6.70 2.28 7.21
N ALA A 20 5.51 2.17 6.63
CA ALA A 20 5.25 2.56 5.25
C ALA A 20 3.83 3.07 5.07
N ILE A 21 3.62 3.87 4.04
CA ILE A 21 2.31 4.38 3.63
C ILE A 21 2.11 4.24 2.13
N SER A 22 0.84 4.08 1.73
CA SER A 22 0.42 4.17 0.33
C SER A 22 -0.86 5.01 0.24
N LEU A 23 -0.98 5.84 -0.81
CA LEU A 23 -2.16 6.66 -1.04
C LEU A 23 -3.15 5.93 -1.95
N GLY A 24 -4.43 6.11 -1.69
CA GLY A 24 -5.51 5.56 -2.48
C GLY A 24 -6.73 6.48 -2.55
N ASP A 25 -7.68 6.09 -3.37
CA ASP A 25 -8.97 6.76 -3.55
C ASP A 25 -10.11 5.92 -3.01
N THR A 26 -11.10 6.54 -2.34
CA THR A 26 -12.30 5.85 -1.83
C THR A 26 -13.30 5.51 -2.93
N SER A 27 -13.23 6.17 -4.09
CA SER A 27 -14.12 5.93 -5.21
C SER A 27 -13.99 4.52 -5.79
N ASP A 28 -12.82 3.91 -5.60
CA ASP A 28 -12.47 2.60 -6.15
C ASP A 28 -12.52 1.47 -5.09
N SER A 29 -12.93 1.79 -3.86
CA SER A 29 -12.91 0.84 -2.75
C SER A 29 -14.24 0.72 -2.03
N VAL A 30 -14.41 -0.36 -1.26
CA VAL A 30 -15.60 -0.71 -0.43
C VAL A 30 -15.97 0.39 0.58
N PHE A 31 -15.08 1.34 0.85
CA PHE A 31 -15.32 2.43 1.81
C PHE A 31 -16.37 3.46 1.36
N GLY A 32 -16.85 3.41 0.11
CA GLY A 32 -17.92 4.25 -0.42
C GLY A 32 -19.32 3.67 -0.28
N GLN A 33 -19.50 2.47 0.25
CA GLN A 33 -20.82 1.90 0.50
C GLN A 33 -21.33 2.33 1.89
N PRO A 34 -22.51 2.95 2.00
CA PRO A 34 -23.10 3.23 3.30
C PRO A 34 -23.38 1.91 4.03
N HIS A 35 -22.95 1.82 5.28
CA HIS A 35 -23.26 0.68 6.16
C HIS A 35 -24.80 0.49 6.19
N PRO A 36 -25.33 -0.74 6.03
CA PRO A 36 -26.79 -0.97 5.95
C PRO A 36 -27.57 -0.70 7.26
N ASP A 37 -26.89 -0.33 8.35
CA ASP A 37 -27.50 -0.12 9.68
C ASP A 37 -27.51 1.36 10.13
N GLY A 38 -27.50 2.31 9.23
CA GLY A 38 -27.63 3.75 9.53
C GLY A 38 -29.08 4.21 9.49
N GLU A 39 -29.70 4.50 10.66
CA GLU A 39 -30.99 5.14 10.76
C GLU A 39 -31.05 6.43 9.90
N ASP A 40 -32.12 6.54 9.09
CA ASP A 40 -32.44 7.71 8.28
C ASP A 40 -32.59 8.97 9.15
N HIS A 41 -31.53 9.76 9.25
CA HIS A 41 -31.69 11.16 9.61
C HIS A 41 -31.85 11.98 8.32
N PRO A 42 -32.93 12.77 8.19
CA PRO A 42 -33.15 13.59 6.99
C PRO A 42 -32.00 14.60 6.85
N VAL A 43 -31.21 14.42 5.81
CA VAL A 43 -30.18 15.39 5.42
C VAL A 43 -30.89 16.64 4.93
N GLY A 44 -30.96 17.64 5.81
CA GLY A 44 -31.37 18.99 5.43
C GLY A 44 -30.42 19.49 4.34
N SER A 45 -30.97 19.96 3.22
CA SER A 45 -30.28 20.62 2.14
C SER A 45 -29.60 21.89 2.64
N ALA A 46 -28.45 21.77 3.25
CA ALA A 46 -27.54 22.88 3.49
C ALA A 46 -26.87 23.22 2.16
N SER A 47 -27.22 24.36 1.59
CA SER A 47 -26.46 25.00 0.52
C SER A 47 -24.99 25.04 0.95
N GLN A 48 -24.14 24.24 0.32
CA GLN A 48 -22.70 24.26 0.56
C GLN A 48 -22.20 25.64 0.12
N ALA A 49 -22.07 26.55 1.10
CA ALA A 49 -21.21 27.70 0.93
C ALA A 49 -19.83 27.13 0.57
N ARG A 50 -19.36 27.38 -0.65
CA ARG A 50 -17.99 27.08 -1.06
C ARG A 50 -17.08 27.76 -0.06
N ALA A 51 -16.60 26.98 0.93
CA ALA A 51 -15.53 27.43 1.79
C ALA A 51 -14.37 27.85 0.89
N PHE A 52 -13.81 29.02 1.15
CA PHE A 52 -12.65 29.52 0.44
C PHE A 52 -11.50 28.54 0.70
N ILE A 53 -11.24 27.64 -0.26
CA ILE A 53 -10.16 26.67 -0.16
C ILE A 53 -8.87 27.47 -0.36
N ASP A 54 -7.99 27.48 0.64
CA ASP A 54 -6.64 28.03 0.49
C ASP A 54 -6.00 27.32 -0.73
N PRO A 55 -5.50 28.04 -1.75
CA PRO A 55 -4.88 27.42 -2.92
C PRO A 55 -3.67 26.53 -2.60
N ARG A 56 -3.24 26.49 -1.34
CA ARG A 56 -2.24 25.58 -0.81
C ARG A 56 -2.83 24.31 -0.19
N GLU A 57 -4.13 24.22 -0.06
CA GLU A 57 -4.82 23.06 0.51
C GLU A 57 -5.13 22.06 -0.61
N VAL A 58 -4.54 20.86 -0.51
CA VAL A 58 -4.80 19.76 -1.43
C VAL A 58 -6.18 19.19 -1.13
N GLU A 59 -7.01 18.99 -2.17
CA GLU A 59 -8.28 18.28 -2.08
C GLU A 59 -8.05 16.88 -1.49
N THR A 60 -8.66 16.58 -0.36
CA THR A 60 -8.49 15.30 0.35
C THR A 60 -9.80 14.51 0.47
N THR A 61 -10.90 15.05 -0.07
CA THR A 61 -12.18 14.33 -0.13
C THR A 61 -12.04 13.09 -0.98
N GLY A 62 -12.49 11.95 -0.47
CA GLY A 62 -12.36 10.68 -1.18
C GLY A 62 -10.93 10.14 -1.29
N LYS A 63 -9.98 10.64 -0.50
CA LYS A 63 -8.61 10.10 -0.44
C LYS A 63 -8.40 9.32 0.85
N VAL A 64 -7.69 8.20 0.74
CA VAL A 64 -7.31 7.36 1.88
C VAL A 64 -5.80 7.16 1.96
N VAL A 65 -5.31 6.88 3.16
CA VAL A 65 -3.94 6.42 3.40
C VAL A 65 -4.00 5.02 3.98
N PHE A 66 -3.31 4.11 3.35
CA PHE A 66 -2.99 2.80 3.91
C PHE A 66 -1.67 2.90 4.65
N ALA A 67 -1.62 2.46 5.89
CA ALA A 67 -0.43 2.51 6.74
C ALA A 67 -0.04 1.12 7.22
N ALA A 68 1.18 0.70 6.93
CA ALA A 68 1.78 -0.54 7.42
C ALA A 68 2.40 -0.31 8.80
N LEU A 69 2.10 -1.18 9.75
CA LEU A 69 2.44 -1.00 11.16
C LEU A 69 3.47 -2.01 11.67
N GLN A 70 4.21 -1.63 12.71
CA GLN A 70 5.19 -2.48 13.38
C GLN A 70 4.60 -3.71 14.06
N ASN A 71 3.31 -3.68 14.42
CA ASN A 71 2.65 -4.81 15.09
C ASN A 71 2.14 -5.89 14.11
N GLY A 72 2.38 -5.73 12.80
CA GLY A 72 1.95 -6.70 11.78
C GLY A 72 0.51 -6.50 11.29
N SER A 73 -0.07 -5.34 11.55
CA SER A 73 -1.36 -4.92 11.00
C SER A 73 -1.18 -3.78 9.99
N PHE A 74 -2.23 -3.49 9.22
CA PHE A 74 -2.35 -2.21 8.52
C PHE A 74 -3.62 -1.47 8.96
N GLU A 75 -3.57 -0.16 8.89
CA GLU A 75 -4.70 0.72 9.13
C GLU A 75 -4.97 1.57 7.90
N VAL A 76 -6.25 1.92 7.71
CA VAL A 76 -6.70 2.80 6.63
C VAL A 76 -7.30 4.05 7.23
N PHE A 77 -6.82 5.21 6.81
CA PHE A 77 -7.28 6.52 7.26
C PHE A 77 -7.95 7.26 6.12
N ASP A 78 -9.15 7.77 6.36
CA ASP A 78 -9.80 8.71 5.46
C ASP A 78 -9.19 10.12 5.68
N LEU A 79 -8.64 10.70 4.63
CA LEU A 79 -7.98 12.00 4.68
C LEU A 79 -8.99 13.15 4.79
N GLY A 80 -10.22 12.97 4.33
CA GLY A 80 -11.30 13.95 4.44
C GLY A 80 -11.78 14.08 5.87
N THR A 81 -12.20 12.98 6.49
CA THR A 81 -12.74 12.92 7.85
C THR A 81 -11.66 12.86 8.93
N LYS A 82 -10.43 12.51 8.58
CA LYS A 82 -9.27 12.31 9.49
C LYS A 82 -9.46 11.15 10.48
N ASN A 83 -10.33 10.22 10.17
CA ASN A 83 -10.62 9.07 11.02
C ASN A 83 -10.02 7.79 10.44
N PRO A 84 -9.60 6.82 11.29
CA PRO A 84 -9.34 5.48 10.84
C PRO A 84 -10.68 4.83 10.43
N VAL A 85 -10.70 4.22 9.25
CA VAL A 85 -11.91 3.60 8.68
C VAL A 85 -11.82 2.09 8.62
N HIS A 86 -10.61 1.55 8.68
CA HIS A 86 -10.38 0.10 8.68
C HIS A 86 -9.07 -0.27 9.35
N LYS A 87 -9.05 -1.46 9.96
CA LYS A 87 -7.85 -2.10 10.49
C LYS A 87 -7.89 -3.59 10.18
N CYS A 88 -6.76 -4.15 9.75
CA CYS A 88 -6.61 -5.58 9.50
C CYS A 88 -5.31 -6.09 10.11
N GLU A 89 -5.39 -7.18 10.86
CA GLU A 89 -4.23 -7.93 11.33
C GLU A 89 -3.79 -8.90 10.24
N VAL A 90 -2.60 -8.72 9.70
CA VAL A 90 -2.04 -9.55 8.63
C VAL A 90 -1.21 -10.70 9.22
N GLY A 91 -0.43 -10.39 10.24
CA GLY A 91 0.45 -11.36 10.88
C GLY A 91 1.01 -10.84 12.20
N LYS A 92 1.99 -11.58 12.74
CA LYS A 92 2.66 -11.22 14.02
C LYS A 92 3.95 -10.42 13.81
N ARG A 93 4.40 -10.28 12.58
CA ARG A 93 5.64 -9.59 12.24
C ARG A 93 5.35 -8.23 11.65
N ALA A 94 6.22 -7.28 11.91
CA ALA A 94 6.10 -5.93 11.39
C ALA A 94 5.89 -5.92 9.87
N LEU A 95 5.03 -5.05 9.40
CA LEU A 95 4.88 -4.76 7.97
C LEU A 95 5.83 -3.62 7.63
N ASN A 96 6.75 -3.84 6.69
CA ASN A 96 7.69 -2.82 6.22
C ASN A 96 7.24 -2.14 4.93
N ALA A 97 6.43 -2.82 4.14
CA ALA A 97 5.96 -2.30 2.87
C ALA A 97 4.45 -2.43 2.73
N ILE A 98 3.84 -1.47 2.05
CA ILE A 98 2.43 -1.48 1.69
C ILE A 98 2.25 -0.75 0.35
N LEU A 99 1.51 -1.35 -0.57
CA LEU A 99 1.28 -0.81 -1.89
C LEU A 99 -0.20 -0.97 -2.28
N TYR A 100 -0.84 0.14 -2.60
CA TYR A 100 -2.17 0.18 -3.19
C TYR A 100 -2.08 0.35 -4.71
N SER A 101 -2.90 -0.40 -5.44
CA SER A 101 -3.05 -0.27 -6.89
C SER A 101 -4.53 -0.16 -7.25
N ALA A 102 -4.96 1.05 -7.60
CA ALA A 102 -6.32 1.32 -8.06
C ALA A 102 -6.66 0.55 -9.34
N VAL A 103 -5.71 0.45 -10.27
CA VAL A 103 -5.90 -0.21 -11.57
C VAL A 103 -6.19 -1.70 -11.44
N ASN A 104 -5.68 -2.32 -10.38
CA ASN A 104 -5.80 -3.76 -10.15
C ASN A 104 -6.77 -4.11 -9.01
N ASP A 105 -7.36 -3.11 -8.33
CA ASP A 105 -8.15 -3.29 -7.10
C ASP A 105 -7.40 -4.07 -6.02
N LEU A 106 -6.09 -3.88 -5.90
CA LEU A 106 -5.23 -4.66 -5.02
C LEU A 106 -4.53 -3.80 -3.97
N LEU A 107 -4.43 -4.36 -2.77
CA LEU A 107 -3.54 -3.91 -1.72
C LEU A 107 -2.54 -5.04 -1.43
N VAL A 108 -1.26 -4.73 -1.45
CA VAL A 108 -0.18 -5.69 -1.15
C VAL A 108 0.58 -5.21 0.07
N THR A 109 0.83 -6.11 1.01
CA THR A 109 1.66 -5.84 2.19
C THR A 109 2.88 -6.73 2.20
N GLY A 110 4.00 -6.21 2.68
CA GLY A 110 5.26 -6.94 2.84
C GLY A 110 5.74 -6.91 4.28
N SER A 111 6.08 -8.07 4.82
CA SER A 111 6.49 -8.23 6.22
C SER A 111 7.99 -8.45 6.39
N THR A 112 8.48 -8.26 7.62
CA THR A 112 9.88 -8.49 8.01
C THR A 112 10.30 -9.96 8.01
N ASP A 113 9.38 -10.89 7.92
CA ASP A 113 9.67 -12.32 7.78
C ASP A 113 9.51 -12.84 6.34
N GLY A 114 9.45 -11.91 5.37
CA GLY A 114 9.47 -12.23 3.94
C GLY A 114 8.13 -12.66 3.36
N VAL A 115 7.02 -12.47 4.09
CA VAL A 115 5.68 -12.81 3.60
C VAL A 115 5.07 -11.60 2.89
N ALA A 116 4.70 -11.79 1.63
CA ALA A 116 3.86 -10.87 0.86
C ALA A 116 2.41 -11.34 0.95
N THR A 117 1.50 -10.43 1.32
CA THR A 117 0.06 -10.72 1.41
C THR A 117 -0.72 -9.77 0.52
N VAL A 118 -1.60 -10.33 -0.29
CA VAL A 118 -2.40 -9.61 -1.29
C VAL A 118 -3.87 -9.62 -0.88
N PHE A 119 -4.50 -8.47 -0.94
CA PHE A 119 -5.91 -8.25 -0.66
C PHE A 119 -6.63 -7.67 -1.87
N ASP A 120 -7.89 -8.03 -2.05
CA ASP A 120 -8.83 -7.25 -2.87
C ASP A 120 -9.25 -6.02 -2.06
N THR A 121 -9.11 -4.82 -2.62
CA THR A 121 -9.47 -3.58 -1.93
C THR A 121 -10.95 -3.46 -1.61
N ARG A 122 -11.78 -4.25 -2.27
CA ARG A 122 -13.22 -4.38 -2.00
C ARG A 122 -13.53 -5.28 -0.80
N GLN A 123 -12.54 -6.10 -0.37
CA GLN A 123 -12.69 -7.02 0.77
C GLN A 123 -11.38 -7.14 1.56
N LEU A 124 -11.03 -6.10 2.31
CA LEU A 124 -9.78 -6.05 3.07
C LEU A 124 -9.72 -6.95 4.31
N SER A 125 -10.84 -7.56 4.70
CA SER A 125 -10.89 -8.43 5.89
C SER A 125 -10.28 -9.81 5.66
N THR A 126 -10.13 -10.23 4.40
CA THR A 126 -9.63 -11.56 4.06
C THR A 126 -8.61 -11.45 2.92
N PRO A 127 -7.40 -11.99 3.10
CA PRO A 127 -6.42 -11.98 2.03
C PRO A 127 -6.86 -12.88 0.86
N LEU A 128 -6.57 -12.45 -0.38
CA LEU A 128 -6.70 -13.27 -1.56
C LEU A 128 -5.67 -14.39 -1.56
N THR A 129 -4.42 -14.02 -1.27
CA THR A 129 -3.30 -14.95 -1.22
C THR A 129 -2.17 -14.40 -0.38
N SER A 130 -1.32 -15.30 0.13
CA SER A 130 -0.06 -14.94 0.78
C SER A 130 1.02 -15.87 0.28
N PHE A 131 2.20 -15.32 0.07
CA PHE A 131 3.34 -16.10 -0.39
C PHE A 131 4.65 -15.59 0.22
N ALA A 132 5.62 -16.47 0.29
CA ALA A 132 6.98 -16.15 0.70
C ALA A 132 7.95 -16.96 -0.16
N ARG A 133 9.04 -16.32 -0.63
CA ARG A 133 10.13 -16.99 -1.31
C ARG A 133 11.20 -17.46 -0.33
N ASN A 134 11.58 -16.58 0.54
CA ASN A 134 12.56 -16.80 1.60
C ASN A 134 12.09 -16.04 2.86
N ARG A 135 12.89 -16.07 3.92
CA ARG A 135 12.59 -15.36 5.16
C ARG A 135 13.25 -13.99 5.26
N ALA A 136 13.75 -13.46 4.16
CA ALA A 136 14.34 -12.14 4.13
C ALA A 136 13.26 -11.06 4.21
N SER A 137 13.53 -10.02 4.99
CA SER A 137 12.62 -8.88 5.13
C SER A 137 12.27 -8.29 3.77
N ILE A 138 11.00 -8.03 3.54
CA ILE A 138 10.53 -7.27 2.38
C ILE A 138 10.72 -5.80 2.68
N GLU A 139 11.44 -5.10 1.81
CA GLU A 139 11.81 -3.70 2.00
C GLU A 139 10.87 -2.75 1.23
N ASP A 140 10.48 -3.13 0.01
CA ASP A 140 9.53 -2.35 -0.80
C ASP A 140 8.81 -3.25 -1.79
N LEU A 141 7.71 -2.75 -2.36
CA LEU A 141 6.83 -3.45 -3.27
C LEU A 141 6.56 -2.61 -4.51
N GLY A 142 6.47 -3.28 -5.66
CA GLY A 142 6.00 -2.71 -6.91
C GLY A 142 4.91 -3.61 -7.52
N ILE A 143 4.10 -3.06 -8.40
CA ILE A 143 3.15 -3.84 -9.19
C ILE A 143 3.31 -3.49 -10.66
N ARG A 144 3.29 -4.49 -11.53
CA ARG A 144 3.29 -4.34 -12.98
C ARG A 144 2.18 -5.17 -13.60
N GLY A 145 1.79 -4.78 -14.82
CA GLY A 145 0.66 -5.44 -15.49
C GLY A 145 -0.69 -4.96 -14.96
N HIS A 146 -1.74 -5.45 -15.58
CA HIS A 146 -3.11 -5.07 -15.29
C HIS A 146 -3.99 -6.30 -15.09
N THR A 147 -4.91 -6.21 -14.12
CA THR A 147 -5.94 -7.22 -13.86
C THR A 147 -5.41 -8.64 -13.67
N ALA A 148 -5.83 -9.59 -14.52
CA ALA A 148 -5.49 -11.01 -14.38
C ALA A 148 -3.99 -11.35 -14.59
N GLU A 149 -3.22 -10.43 -15.19
CA GLU A 149 -1.77 -10.57 -15.42
C GLU A 149 -0.95 -9.69 -14.49
N ALA A 150 -1.55 -9.19 -13.41
CA ALA A 150 -0.84 -8.40 -12.43
C ALA A 150 0.26 -9.23 -11.74
N GLU A 151 1.45 -8.65 -11.65
CA GLU A 151 2.61 -9.23 -10.99
C GLU A 151 3.12 -8.29 -9.90
N VAL A 152 3.49 -8.85 -8.77
CA VAL A 152 4.13 -8.12 -7.68
C VAL A 152 5.63 -8.24 -7.82
N VAL A 153 6.30 -7.11 -7.81
CA VAL A 153 7.76 -7.00 -7.69
C VAL A 153 8.08 -6.84 -6.22
N VAL A 154 8.85 -7.75 -5.67
CA VAL A 154 9.24 -7.78 -4.27
C VAL A 154 10.73 -7.55 -4.16
N VAL A 155 11.14 -6.56 -3.37
CA VAL A 155 12.55 -6.32 -3.07
C VAL A 155 12.83 -6.63 -1.61
N THR A 156 13.98 -7.24 -1.39
CA THR A 156 14.32 -7.91 -0.13
C THR A 156 15.67 -7.49 0.42
N GLU A 157 15.81 -7.61 1.73
CA GLU A 157 17.04 -7.30 2.47
C GLU A 157 18.23 -8.17 2.08
N ASP A 158 17.99 -9.39 1.58
CA ASP A 158 19.05 -10.31 1.17
C ASP A 158 19.58 -10.08 -0.24
N GLY A 159 19.11 -9.05 -0.93
CA GLY A 159 19.56 -8.71 -2.28
C GLY A 159 19.04 -9.64 -3.37
N LEU A 160 18.00 -10.43 -3.11
CA LEU A 160 17.43 -11.36 -4.07
C LEU A 160 15.99 -10.95 -4.47
N PRO A 161 15.81 -9.77 -5.10
CA PRO A 161 14.51 -9.31 -5.53
C PRO A 161 13.90 -10.23 -6.59
N TYR A 162 12.58 -10.33 -6.61
CA TYR A 162 11.87 -11.22 -7.51
C TYR A 162 10.52 -10.66 -7.96
N VAL A 163 9.98 -11.27 -9.01
CA VAL A 163 8.64 -10.99 -9.54
C VAL A 163 7.77 -12.22 -9.36
N ALA A 164 6.61 -12.04 -8.76
CA ALA A 164 5.62 -13.09 -8.54
C ALA A 164 4.28 -12.72 -9.17
N GLY A 165 3.68 -13.65 -9.94
CA GLY A 165 2.33 -13.50 -10.46
C GLY A 165 1.29 -13.72 -9.39
N ILE A 166 0.22 -12.92 -9.42
CA ILE A 166 -0.97 -13.10 -8.60
C ILE A 166 -2.00 -13.82 -9.46
N ARG A 167 -2.02 -15.16 -9.38
CA ARG A 167 -2.98 -15.97 -10.16
C ARG A 167 -3.99 -16.63 -9.22
N PRO A 168 -5.20 -16.97 -9.74
CA PRO A 168 -6.21 -17.69 -8.97
C PRO A 168 -5.74 -19.07 -8.49
N ASP A 169 -4.83 -19.70 -9.21
CA ASP A 169 -4.24 -21.02 -8.92
C ASP A 169 -3.01 -20.96 -8.00
N GLY A 170 -2.66 -19.78 -7.52
CA GLY A 170 -1.61 -19.54 -6.57
C GLY A 170 -0.47 -18.67 -7.12
N PRO A 171 0.27 -18.01 -6.22
CA PRO A 171 1.39 -17.16 -6.59
C PRO A 171 2.55 -18.00 -7.10
N GLN A 172 3.14 -17.58 -8.21
CA GLN A 172 4.34 -18.20 -8.77
C GLN A 172 5.42 -17.16 -8.96
N VAL A 173 6.63 -17.44 -8.48
CA VAL A 173 7.80 -16.64 -8.81
C VAL A 173 8.14 -16.86 -10.27
N HIS A 174 8.01 -15.82 -11.07
CA HIS A 174 8.27 -15.89 -12.51
C HIS A 174 9.71 -15.56 -12.86
N THR A 175 10.28 -14.59 -12.17
CA THR A 175 11.58 -14.02 -12.52
C THR A 175 12.33 -13.58 -11.28
N GLU A 176 13.61 -13.86 -11.23
CA GLU A 176 14.54 -13.29 -10.27
C GLU A 176 15.26 -12.10 -10.93
N LEU A 177 15.35 -10.99 -10.19
CA LEU A 177 16.06 -9.80 -10.64
C LEU A 177 17.50 -9.89 -10.16
N ILE A 178 18.44 -10.09 -11.08
CA ILE A 178 19.84 -10.39 -10.77
C ILE A 178 20.68 -9.11 -10.77
N GLY A 179 21.72 -9.05 -9.93
CA GLY A 179 22.77 -8.04 -10.00
C GLY A 179 23.08 -7.28 -8.71
N SER A 180 22.37 -7.55 -7.62
CA SER A 180 22.60 -6.89 -6.33
C SER A 180 23.62 -7.57 -5.42
N ASP A 181 24.21 -8.68 -5.84
CA ASP A 181 25.32 -9.39 -5.16
C ASP A 181 25.14 -9.58 -3.64
N CYS A 182 23.91 -9.89 -3.20
CA CYS A 182 23.52 -10.06 -1.81
C CYS A 182 23.44 -8.76 -0.97
N ASP A 183 23.65 -7.59 -1.56
CA ASP A 183 23.39 -6.33 -0.89
C ASP A 183 21.89 -6.03 -0.91
N ALA A 184 21.36 -5.50 0.21
CA ALA A 184 19.94 -5.25 0.35
C ALA A 184 19.41 -4.32 -0.75
N VAL A 185 18.29 -4.70 -1.36
CA VAL A 185 17.55 -3.84 -2.27
C VAL A 185 16.47 -3.12 -1.47
N ARG A 186 16.54 -1.79 -1.41
CA ARG A 186 15.73 -0.97 -0.51
C ARG A 186 14.49 -0.38 -1.17
N VAL A 187 14.56 -0.13 -2.46
CA VAL A 187 13.48 0.60 -3.16
C VAL A 187 13.22 -0.04 -4.51
N VAL A 188 11.94 -0.11 -4.88
CA VAL A 188 11.51 -0.46 -6.23
C VAL A 188 10.52 0.57 -6.77
N ARG A 189 10.63 0.87 -8.07
CA ARG A 189 9.61 1.66 -8.79
C ARG A 189 9.33 0.98 -10.12
N VAL A 190 8.06 0.85 -10.43
CA VAL A 190 7.59 0.32 -11.71
C VAL A 190 7.03 1.47 -12.53
N THR A 191 7.46 1.58 -13.78
CA THR A 191 6.95 2.59 -14.70
C THR A 191 5.68 2.10 -15.40
N GLU A 192 4.93 3.01 -16.00
CA GLU A 192 3.74 2.67 -16.81
C GLU A 192 4.06 1.71 -17.97
N SER A 193 5.29 1.75 -18.48
CA SER A 193 5.76 0.80 -19.51
C SER A 193 6.14 -0.58 -18.97
N GLY A 194 5.99 -0.83 -17.67
CA GLY A 194 6.33 -2.08 -17.01
C GLY A 194 7.82 -2.25 -16.68
N ALA A 195 8.67 -1.25 -16.97
CA ALA A 195 10.09 -1.31 -16.58
C ALA A 195 10.24 -1.18 -15.07
N VAL A 196 11.03 -2.06 -14.48
CA VAL A 196 11.31 -2.11 -13.04
C VAL A 196 12.65 -1.42 -12.76
N TRP A 197 12.64 -0.49 -11.81
CA TRP A 197 13.83 0.17 -11.31
C TRP A 197 14.04 -0.17 -9.86
N THR A 198 15.26 -0.53 -9.48
CA THR A 198 15.62 -0.82 -8.09
C THR A 198 16.84 0.00 -7.67
N ALA A 199 16.91 0.28 -6.37
CA ALA A 199 18.07 0.89 -5.72
C ALA A 199 18.38 0.14 -4.42
N GLY A 200 19.66 -0.04 -4.10
CA GLY A 200 20.10 -0.83 -2.95
C GLY A 200 21.31 -0.26 -2.24
N ASP A 201 21.74 -0.99 -1.21
CA ASP A 201 22.87 -0.61 -0.33
C ASP A 201 24.24 -0.69 -1.05
N ASP A 202 24.32 -1.34 -2.20
CA ASP A 202 25.48 -1.32 -3.08
C ASP A 202 25.70 0.02 -3.80
N GLY A 203 24.82 0.99 -3.57
CA GLY A 203 24.90 2.32 -4.19
C GLY A 203 24.53 2.35 -5.67
N MET A 204 23.96 1.28 -6.22
CA MET A 204 23.59 1.16 -7.63
C MET A 204 22.08 1.34 -7.85
N VAL A 205 21.74 1.92 -8.99
CA VAL A 205 20.39 1.92 -9.54
C VAL A 205 20.35 1.00 -10.75
N ARG A 206 19.43 0.06 -10.74
CA ARG A 206 19.28 -0.94 -11.81
C ARG A 206 17.94 -0.82 -12.49
N LYS A 207 17.93 -1.10 -13.79
CA LYS A 207 16.72 -1.18 -14.60
C LYS A 207 16.58 -2.57 -15.20
N TYR A 208 15.39 -3.12 -15.07
CA TYR A 208 14.99 -4.41 -15.63
C TYR A 208 13.83 -4.21 -16.61
N PHE A 209 13.75 -5.09 -17.62
CA PHE A 209 12.74 -5.05 -18.69
C PHE A 209 11.83 -6.26 -18.63
#